data_2e7d6e81f53ac7893020df38e93bc954
#
_entry.id   2e7d6e81f53ac7893020df38e93bc954
#
_cell.length_a   1.000
_cell.length_b   1.000
_cell.length_c   1.000
_cell.angle_alpha   90.00
_cell.angle_beta   90.00
_cell.angle_gamma   90.00
#
_symmetry.space_group_name_H-M   'P 1'
#
loop_
_entity.id
_entity.type
_entity.pdbx_description
1 polymer ?
#
loop_
_entity_poly.entity_id
_entity_poly.type
_entity_poly.pdbx_seq_one_letter_code
_entity_poly.pdbx_strand_id
1 'polypeptide(L)'
;MYMRNVIYKMLTGCYMVAALLLVGACRDNVDIQQSYPFSIETMPVPKKLKVGETAEIRCQLHRDGRFEETKYFIRYFQPDGAGTLKMSDGTVLLPNDLYPLPGETFRLYYTSASTDQQTVDVYFQDSFRQLEQLTFSFNNDSKKEQE
;
A
#
# COMPACT_ATOMS: atom_id res chain seq x y z
N MET A 1 17.76 63.24 38.38
CA MET A 1 16.92 62.14 38.92
C MET A 1 15.88 61.67 37.89
N TYR A 2 15.26 62.53 37.14
CA TYR A 2 14.23 62.22 36.13
C TYR A 2 14.76 61.38 34.92
N MET A 3 15.89 61.78 34.34
CA MET A 3 16.51 61.08 33.19
C MET A 3 16.92 59.63 33.49
N ARG A 4 17.38 59.38 34.71
CA ARG A 4 17.80 58.02 35.13
C ARG A 4 16.64 57.05 35.15
N ASN A 5 15.46 57.48 35.60
CA ASN A 5 14.25 56.66 35.63
C ASN A 5 13.67 56.40 34.26
N VAL A 6 13.84 57.32 33.28
CA VAL A 6 13.41 57.15 31.89
C VAL A 6 14.29 56.13 31.19
N ILE A 7 15.61 56.17 31.41
CA ILE A 7 16.56 55.23 30.85
C ILE A 7 16.31 53.78 31.36
N TYR A 8 16.05 53.63 32.68
CA TYR A 8 15.70 52.31 33.23
C TYR A 8 14.39 51.75 32.67
N LYS A 9 13.36 52.58 32.46
CA LYS A 9 12.09 52.17 31.85
C LYS A 9 12.25 51.78 30.39
N MET A 10 13.11 52.47 29.63
CA MET A 10 13.42 52.10 28.24
C MET A 10 14.23 50.81 28.14
N LEU A 11 15.21 50.62 29.03
CA LEU A 11 16.01 49.36 29.05
C LEU A 11 15.16 48.17 29.47
N THR A 12 14.27 48.31 30.46
CA THR A 12 13.36 47.21 30.85
C THR A 12 12.33 46.91 29.75
N GLY A 13 11.83 47.90 29.04
CA GLY A 13 10.93 47.71 27.88
C GLY A 13 11.61 46.97 26.72
N CYS A 14 12.86 47.34 26.41
CA CYS A 14 13.64 46.67 25.38
C CYS A 14 13.99 45.21 25.69
N TYR A 15 14.28 44.95 26.98
CA TYR A 15 14.55 43.57 27.46
C TYR A 15 13.30 42.68 27.39
N MET A 16 12.12 43.22 27.73
CA MET A 16 10.84 42.50 27.60
C MET A 16 10.49 42.16 26.15
N VAL A 17 10.73 43.09 25.22
CA VAL A 17 10.47 42.86 23.79
C VAL A 17 11.46 41.84 23.23
N ALA A 18 12.74 41.88 23.60
CA ALA A 18 13.75 40.92 23.19
C ALA A 18 13.46 39.52 23.76
N ALA A 19 12.97 39.39 24.97
CA ALA A 19 12.57 38.13 25.58
C ALA A 19 11.34 37.52 24.89
N LEU A 20 10.37 38.33 24.44
CA LEU A 20 9.20 37.85 23.68
C LEU A 20 9.55 37.34 22.30
N LEU A 21 10.61 37.86 21.65
CA LEU A 21 11.07 37.40 20.34
C LEU A 21 11.80 36.05 20.40
N LEU A 22 12.31 35.64 21.53
CA LEU A 22 13.01 34.35 21.69
C LEU A 22 12.06 33.16 21.92
N VAL A 23 10.80 33.37 22.24
CA VAL A 23 9.83 32.29 22.47
C VAL A 23 9.15 31.81 21.20
N GLY A 24 9.33 32.50 20.07
CA GLY A 24 8.71 32.17 18.77
C GLY A 24 9.50 31.28 17.83
N ALA A 25 10.71 30.86 18.21
CA ALA A 25 11.67 30.23 17.29
C ALA A 25 11.76 28.69 17.36
N CYS A 26 10.94 28.02 18.17
CA CYS A 26 10.89 26.55 18.19
C CYS A 26 9.56 26.06 17.63
N ARG A 27 9.41 26.14 16.30
CA ARG A 27 8.56 25.23 15.54
C ARG A 27 9.48 24.28 14.78
N ASP A 28 10.04 23.33 15.50
CA ASP A 28 10.53 22.11 14.87
C ASP A 28 9.28 21.34 14.40
N ASN A 29 8.81 21.67 13.22
CA ASN A 29 7.95 20.77 12.48
C ASN A 29 8.85 19.58 12.10
N VAL A 30 8.93 18.59 12.96
CA VAL A 30 9.44 17.27 12.60
C VAL A 30 8.41 16.70 11.63
N ASP A 31 8.67 16.89 10.36
CA ASP A 31 7.84 16.33 9.28
C ASP A 31 8.17 14.83 9.22
N ILE A 32 7.45 14.05 10.03
CA ILE A 32 7.59 12.58 10.03
C ILE A 32 6.97 12.08 8.74
N GLN A 33 7.80 11.63 7.81
CA GLN A 33 7.32 10.97 6.60
C GLN A 33 6.59 9.68 6.99
N GLN A 34 5.29 9.64 6.76
CA GLN A 34 4.41 8.51 7.09
C GLN A 34 4.10 7.64 5.88
N SER A 35 4.14 8.22 4.68
CA SER A 35 3.85 7.54 3.43
C SER A 35 5.13 7.31 2.63
N TYR A 36 5.43 6.06 2.34
CA TYR A 36 6.55 5.64 1.51
C TYR A 36 6.03 4.89 0.29
N PRO A 37 6.62 5.11 -0.90
CA PRO A 37 6.31 4.31 -2.07
C PRO A 37 6.50 2.82 -1.79
N PHE A 38 5.62 2.01 -2.35
CA PHE A 38 5.74 0.56 -2.31
C PHE A 38 5.49 -0.04 -3.69
N SER A 39 5.94 -1.26 -3.89
CA SER A 39 5.69 -2.06 -5.09
C SER A 39 5.45 -3.51 -4.71
N ILE A 40 4.79 -4.24 -5.60
CA ILE A 40 4.59 -5.69 -5.44
C ILE A 40 5.35 -6.39 -6.56
N GLU A 41 6.28 -7.25 -6.19
CA GLU A 41 6.97 -8.14 -7.10
C GLU A 41 6.37 -9.54 -7.03
N THR A 42 6.28 -10.22 -8.18
CA THR A 42 5.76 -11.59 -8.25
C THR A 42 6.75 -12.50 -8.95
N MET A 43 6.79 -13.77 -8.50
CA MET A 43 7.43 -14.82 -9.27
C MET A 43 6.62 -15.12 -10.55
N PRO A 44 7.25 -15.64 -11.60
CA PRO A 44 6.55 -16.02 -12.81
C PRO A 44 5.38 -16.97 -12.52
N VAL A 45 4.21 -16.68 -13.10
CA VAL A 45 3.00 -17.50 -13.00
C VAL A 45 2.73 -18.26 -14.30
N PRO A 46 2.05 -19.42 -14.25
CA PRO A 46 1.60 -20.12 -15.45
C PRO A 46 0.73 -19.19 -16.31
N LYS A 47 0.88 -19.27 -17.63
CA LYS A 47 0.03 -18.52 -18.58
C LYS A 47 -1.21 -19.30 -19.03
N LYS A 48 -1.29 -20.57 -18.67
CA LYS A 48 -2.38 -21.47 -19.03
C LYS A 48 -2.86 -22.22 -17.81
N LEU A 49 -4.17 -22.36 -17.69
CA LEU A 49 -4.84 -23.12 -16.63
C LEU A 49 -6.00 -23.91 -17.24
N LYS A 50 -6.13 -25.17 -16.81
CA LYS A 50 -7.35 -25.96 -17.03
C LYS A 50 -8.42 -25.53 -16.03
N VAL A 51 -9.68 -25.79 -16.38
CA VAL A 51 -10.79 -25.64 -15.42
C VAL A 51 -10.51 -26.49 -14.18
N GLY A 52 -10.61 -25.89 -12.99
CA GLY A 52 -10.29 -26.52 -11.71
C GLY A 52 -8.83 -26.51 -11.32
N GLU A 53 -7.91 -26.10 -12.20
CA GLU A 53 -6.50 -25.96 -11.90
C GLU A 53 -6.22 -24.67 -11.16
N THR A 54 -5.25 -24.71 -10.23
CA THR A 54 -4.88 -23.58 -9.40
C THR A 54 -3.48 -23.09 -9.71
N ALA A 55 -3.34 -21.79 -9.96
CA ALA A 55 -2.06 -21.09 -10.03
C ALA A 55 -1.68 -20.54 -8.67
N GLU A 56 -0.46 -20.81 -8.22
CA GLU A 56 0.15 -20.15 -7.07
C GLU A 56 0.84 -18.87 -7.54
N ILE A 57 0.50 -17.73 -6.93
CA ILE A 57 1.09 -16.43 -7.17
C ILE A 57 1.86 -16.02 -5.91
N ARG A 58 3.18 -16.06 -5.99
CA ARG A 58 4.06 -15.67 -4.88
C ARG A 58 4.35 -14.19 -4.99
N CYS A 59 4.01 -13.44 -3.97
CA CYS A 59 4.12 -12.00 -3.93
C CYS A 59 5.09 -11.55 -2.85
N GLN A 60 5.87 -10.51 -3.17
CA GLN A 60 6.74 -9.79 -2.25
C GLN A 60 6.41 -8.31 -2.31
N LEU A 61 6.08 -7.72 -1.17
CA LEU A 61 5.91 -6.28 -1.02
C LEU A 61 7.27 -5.65 -0.70
N HIS A 62 7.67 -4.68 -1.50
CA HIS A 62 8.84 -3.84 -1.30
C HIS A 62 8.40 -2.42 -0.97
N ARG A 63 9.06 -1.77 -0.05
CA ARG A 63 8.81 -0.38 0.33
C ARG A 63 10.13 0.37 0.50
N ASP A 64 10.15 1.62 0.08
CA ASP A 64 11.34 2.47 0.11
C ASP A 64 11.68 2.96 1.52
N GLY A 65 10.71 2.90 2.43
CA GLY A 65 10.88 3.31 3.83
C GLY A 65 9.91 2.60 4.75
N ARG A 66 10.06 2.81 6.05
CA ARG A 66 9.28 2.12 7.06
C ARG A 66 8.59 3.10 8.00
N PHE A 67 7.27 3.07 7.97
CA PHE A 67 6.42 3.61 9.00
C PHE A 67 5.61 2.45 9.58
N GLU A 68 5.77 2.17 10.89
CA GLU A 68 5.26 0.94 11.51
C GLU A 68 3.73 0.83 11.50
N GLU A 69 3.04 1.97 11.50
CA GLU A 69 1.58 2.02 11.46
C GLU A 69 0.99 1.83 10.06
N THR A 70 1.81 1.78 9.01
CA THR A 70 1.32 1.56 7.63
C THR A 70 0.73 0.17 7.51
N LYS A 71 -0.54 0.12 7.10
CA LYS A 71 -1.26 -1.13 6.80
C LYS A 71 -1.41 -1.25 5.30
N TYR A 72 -1.34 -2.48 4.82
CA TYR A 72 -1.53 -2.83 3.43
C TYR A 72 -2.73 -3.72 3.25
N PHE A 73 -3.43 -3.54 2.14
CA PHE A 73 -4.68 -4.22 1.82
C PHE A 73 -4.62 -4.73 0.38
N ILE A 74 -5.42 -5.77 0.11
CA ILE A 74 -5.62 -6.36 -1.20
C ILE A 74 -7.10 -6.34 -1.57
N ARG A 75 -7.37 -6.12 -2.85
CA ARG A 75 -8.68 -6.22 -3.48
C ARG A 75 -8.49 -6.73 -4.89
N TYR A 76 -9.45 -7.43 -5.48
CA TYR A 76 -9.36 -7.86 -6.86
C TYR A 76 -10.67 -7.67 -7.63
N PHE A 77 -10.52 -7.65 -8.95
CA PHE A 77 -11.60 -7.73 -9.92
C PHE A 77 -11.28 -8.80 -10.93
N GLN A 78 -12.32 -9.38 -11.51
CA GLN A 78 -12.20 -10.34 -12.59
C GLN A 78 -12.99 -9.84 -13.79
N PRO A 79 -12.37 -9.05 -14.71
CA PRO A 79 -13.03 -8.52 -15.88
C PRO A 79 -13.40 -9.60 -16.91
N ASP A 80 -12.60 -10.67 -17.01
CA ASP A 80 -12.83 -11.75 -17.97
C ASP A 80 -12.74 -13.12 -17.33
N GLY A 81 -13.58 -14.03 -17.80
CA GLY A 81 -13.63 -15.42 -17.33
C GLY A 81 -14.26 -15.55 -15.94
N ALA A 82 -13.99 -16.67 -15.30
CA ALA A 82 -14.47 -16.98 -13.96
C ALA A 82 -13.43 -17.79 -13.18
N GLY A 83 -13.33 -17.52 -11.90
CA GLY A 83 -12.43 -18.22 -11.00
C GLY A 83 -12.58 -17.76 -9.55
N THR A 84 -11.73 -18.29 -8.71
CA THR A 84 -11.71 -17.96 -7.28
C THR A 84 -10.31 -17.60 -6.84
N LEU A 85 -10.14 -16.46 -6.17
CA LEU A 85 -8.89 -16.03 -5.60
C LEU A 85 -8.90 -16.26 -4.07
N LYS A 86 -7.84 -16.89 -3.54
CA LYS A 86 -7.67 -17.16 -2.11
C LYS A 86 -6.32 -16.67 -1.62
N MET A 87 -6.23 -16.32 -0.35
CA MET A 87 -4.97 -16.13 0.36
C MET A 87 -4.45 -17.45 0.95
N SER A 88 -3.19 -17.45 1.40
CA SER A 88 -2.52 -18.63 1.97
C SER A 88 -3.15 -19.15 3.28
N ASP A 89 -3.86 -18.30 4.01
CA ASP A 89 -4.61 -18.68 5.22
C ASP A 89 -5.97 -19.34 4.92
N GLY A 90 -6.32 -19.48 3.63
CA GLY A 90 -7.58 -20.04 3.17
C GLY A 90 -8.71 -19.02 2.98
N THR A 91 -8.48 -17.74 3.26
CA THR A 91 -9.47 -16.68 3.06
C THR A 91 -9.80 -16.57 1.57
N VAL A 92 -11.06 -16.78 1.22
CA VAL A 92 -11.59 -16.57 -0.13
C VAL A 92 -11.88 -15.08 -0.30
N LEU A 93 -11.20 -14.46 -1.26
CA LEU A 93 -11.45 -13.07 -1.60
C LEU A 93 -12.73 -12.95 -2.42
N LEU A 94 -13.60 -12.03 -2.07
CA LEU A 94 -14.74 -11.64 -2.88
C LEU A 94 -14.35 -10.46 -3.78
N PRO A 95 -14.86 -10.40 -5.03
CA PRO A 95 -14.56 -9.30 -5.93
C PRO A 95 -14.93 -7.94 -5.32
N ASN A 96 -14.03 -6.97 -5.45
CA ASN A 96 -14.14 -5.61 -4.94
C ASN A 96 -14.11 -5.44 -3.40
N ASP A 97 -14.01 -6.50 -2.63
CA ASP A 97 -13.86 -6.40 -1.18
C ASP A 97 -12.40 -6.19 -0.80
N LEU A 98 -12.17 -5.43 0.26
CA LEU A 98 -10.85 -5.06 0.76
C LEU A 98 -10.45 -5.97 1.93
N TYR A 99 -9.30 -6.64 1.82
CA TYR A 99 -8.75 -7.54 2.83
C TYR A 99 -7.38 -7.08 3.29
N PRO A 100 -7.04 -7.21 4.58
CA PRO A 100 -5.70 -6.89 5.05
C PRO A 100 -4.67 -7.89 4.51
N LEU A 101 -3.48 -7.40 4.13
CA LEU A 101 -2.36 -8.29 3.79
C LEU A 101 -1.77 -8.88 5.07
N PRO A 102 -1.43 -10.19 5.06
CA PRO A 102 -0.89 -10.86 6.25
C PRO A 102 0.56 -10.46 6.56
N GLY A 103 1.28 -9.88 5.60
CA GLY A 103 2.68 -9.49 5.72
C GLY A 103 3.29 -9.07 4.39
N GLU A 104 4.59 -8.83 4.40
CA GLU A 104 5.33 -8.41 3.19
C GLU A 104 5.52 -9.55 2.18
N THR A 105 5.61 -10.78 2.64
CA THR A 105 5.67 -11.98 1.79
C THR A 105 4.39 -12.77 1.95
N PHE A 106 3.68 -13.00 0.85
CA PHE A 106 2.41 -13.71 0.86
C PHE A 106 2.19 -14.47 -0.44
N ARG A 107 1.17 -15.33 -0.44
CA ARG A 107 0.79 -16.12 -1.61
C ARG A 107 -0.70 -16.00 -1.87
N LEU A 108 -1.01 -15.93 -3.15
CA LEU A 108 -2.37 -15.99 -3.66
C LEU A 108 -2.53 -17.27 -4.47
N TYR A 109 -3.72 -17.83 -4.45
CA TYR A 109 -4.09 -19.03 -5.18
C TYR A 109 -5.31 -18.72 -6.04
N TYR A 110 -5.10 -18.71 -7.35
CA TYR A 110 -6.18 -18.53 -8.31
C TYR A 110 -6.59 -19.86 -8.90
N THR A 111 -7.85 -20.26 -8.70
CA THR A 111 -8.44 -21.49 -9.26
C THR A 111 -9.36 -21.10 -10.40
N SER A 112 -9.05 -21.62 -11.59
CA SER A 112 -9.83 -21.40 -12.82
C SER A 112 -11.18 -22.10 -12.75
N ALA A 113 -12.24 -21.42 -13.18
CA ALA A 113 -13.60 -21.96 -13.33
C ALA A 113 -14.18 -21.75 -14.74
N SER A 114 -13.37 -21.32 -15.72
CA SER A 114 -13.79 -21.03 -17.09
C SER A 114 -12.86 -21.67 -18.11
N THR A 115 -13.43 -22.02 -19.27
CA THR A 115 -12.69 -22.45 -20.46
C THR A 115 -12.23 -21.27 -21.32
N ASP A 116 -12.71 -20.06 -21.04
CA ASP A 116 -12.33 -18.84 -21.74
C ASP A 116 -11.04 -18.25 -21.19
N GLN A 117 -10.49 -17.26 -21.87
CA GLN A 117 -9.43 -16.44 -21.31
C GLN A 117 -9.90 -15.81 -20.02
N GLN A 118 -9.01 -15.76 -19.03
CA GLN A 118 -9.31 -15.21 -17.71
C GLN A 118 -8.36 -14.07 -17.43
N THR A 119 -8.89 -12.97 -16.95
CA THR A 119 -8.12 -11.81 -16.51
C THR A 119 -8.49 -11.49 -15.07
N VAL A 120 -7.48 -11.33 -14.23
CA VAL A 120 -7.63 -11.00 -12.81
C VAL A 120 -6.79 -9.77 -12.53
N ASP A 121 -7.45 -8.67 -12.17
CA ASP A 121 -6.80 -7.43 -11.73
C ASP A 121 -6.74 -7.41 -10.21
N VAL A 122 -5.53 -7.37 -9.68
CA VAL A 122 -5.28 -7.34 -8.23
C VAL A 122 -4.72 -5.97 -7.87
N TYR A 123 -5.36 -5.33 -6.92
CA TYR A 123 -5.00 -4.00 -6.41
C TYR A 123 -4.48 -4.12 -4.99
N PHE A 124 -3.34 -3.49 -4.74
CA PHE A 124 -2.73 -3.38 -3.43
C PHE A 124 -2.77 -1.91 -3.02
N GLN A 125 -3.24 -1.66 -1.82
CA GLN A 125 -3.43 -0.31 -1.31
C GLN A 125 -2.83 -0.20 0.08
N ASP A 126 -2.14 0.92 0.38
CA ASP A 126 -1.73 1.24 1.73
C ASP A 126 -2.79 2.07 2.48
N SER A 127 -2.57 2.31 3.78
CA SER A 127 -3.44 3.15 4.60
C SER A 127 -3.40 4.64 4.23
N PHE A 128 -2.48 5.06 3.35
CA PHE A 128 -2.35 6.43 2.83
C PHE A 128 -2.90 6.59 1.41
N ARG A 129 -3.61 5.57 0.88
CA ARG A 129 -4.25 5.54 -0.45
C ARG A 129 -3.27 5.45 -1.64
N GLN A 130 -2.03 5.06 -1.42
CA GLN A 130 -1.17 4.65 -2.52
C GLN A 130 -1.68 3.33 -3.07
N LEU A 131 -1.64 3.16 -4.40
CA LEU A 131 -2.24 2.04 -5.10
C LEU A 131 -1.23 1.44 -6.08
N GLU A 132 -1.06 0.12 -6.03
CA GLU A 132 -0.37 -0.71 -7.01
C GLU A 132 -1.34 -1.70 -7.64
N GLN A 133 -1.20 -1.92 -8.94
CA GLN A 133 -2.05 -2.86 -9.68
C GLN A 133 -1.20 -3.89 -10.39
N LEU A 134 -1.58 -5.16 -10.27
CA LEU A 134 -1.06 -6.26 -11.06
C LEU A 134 -2.20 -6.93 -11.83
N THR A 135 -1.95 -7.26 -13.08
CA THR A 135 -2.90 -7.99 -13.93
C THR A 135 -2.34 -9.35 -14.28
N PHE A 136 -3.10 -10.39 -13.99
CA PHE A 136 -2.80 -11.78 -14.35
C PHE A 136 -3.76 -12.24 -15.44
N SER A 137 -3.20 -12.83 -16.50
CA SER A 137 -3.98 -13.40 -17.59
C SER A 137 -3.65 -14.87 -17.76
N PHE A 138 -4.71 -15.70 -17.82
CA PHE A 138 -4.61 -17.12 -18.00
C PHE A 138 -5.43 -17.54 -19.21
N ASN A 139 -4.81 -18.28 -20.12
CA ASN A 139 -5.50 -18.93 -21.24
C ASN A 139 -5.92 -20.34 -20.83
N ASN A 140 -6.96 -20.87 -21.48
CA ASN A 140 -7.32 -22.27 -21.26
C ASN A 140 -6.25 -23.20 -21.87
N ASP A 141 -5.86 -24.21 -21.10
CA ASP A 141 -4.95 -25.29 -21.55
C ASP A 141 -5.72 -26.54 -22.02
N SER A 142 -6.93 -26.37 -22.53
CA SER A 142 -7.60 -27.48 -23.19
C SER A 142 -6.79 -27.82 -24.45
N LYS A 143 -5.94 -28.86 -24.40
CA LYS A 143 -5.48 -29.55 -25.61
C LYS A 143 -6.72 -30.06 -26.30
N LYS A 144 -7.00 -29.57 -27.52
CA LYS A 144 -7.81 -30.32 -28.44
C LYS A 144 -7.08 -31.66 -28.63
N GLU A 145 -7.58 -32.74 -28.07
CA GLU A 145 -7.24 -34.06 -28.53
C GLU A 145 -7.69 -34.10 -30.01
N GLN A 146 -6.72 -33.97 -30.91
CA GLN A 146 -6.93 -34.30 -32.32
C GLN A 146 -6.91 -35.82 -32.38
N GLU A 147 -8.09 -36.42 -32.51
CA GLU A 147 -8.25 -37.73 -33.14
C GLU A 147 -7.78 -37.71 -34.58
#